data_50652a13caceb0a656ad783c35eed557
#
_entry.id   50652a13caceb0a656ad783c35eed557
#
_cell.length_a   1.000
_cell.length_b   1.000
_cell.length_c   1.000
_cell.angle_alpha   90.00
_cell.angle_beta   90.00
_cell.angle_gamma   90.00
#
_symmetry.space_group_name_H-M   'P 1'
#
loop_
_entity.id
_entity.type
_entity.pdbx_description
1 polymer ?
#
loop_
_entity_poly.entity_id
_entity_poly.type
_entity_poly.pdbx_seq_one_letter_code
_entity_poly.pdbx_strand_id
1 'polypeptide(L)'
;KNNRTVTACCHRHRHMLIRASVASVAALTPQAEIEGDMGDARVGLHARLMSQALRKLTGTISKTNCCVIFINQLREKIGVMFGNPETTTGGNALKFYSSVRLDIRRSTQIKDGDRVMGNRTRVKVVKNKVAPPFRLAEFDIMYGQGISKAGELIDLGVLHDILTKSGSWFSYGDTRLGQGRDTVKQLFIDNPELAEEVEAKIKAVLAAAE
;
A
#
# COMPACT_ATOMS: atom_id res chain seq x y z
N LYS A 1 0.50 -11.54 -12.31
CA LYS A 1 -0.28 -10.74 -11.33
C LYS A 1 0.60 -10.57 -10.09
N ASN A 2 1.21 -9.37 -9.90
CA ASN A 2 2.05 -9.10 -8.74
C ASN A 2 1.19 -8.53 -7.61
N ASN A 3 0.51 -9.38 -6.87
CA ASN A 3 -0.15 -9.00 -5.64
C ASN A 3 0.88 -9.04 -4.50
N ARG A 4 0.99 -7.94 -3.75
CA ARG A 4 1.93 -7.81 -2.64
C ARG A 4 1.18 -7.48 -1.37
N THR A 5 1.58 -8.08 -0.26
CA THR A 5 1.12 -7.72 1.07
C THR A 5 2.24 -6.99 1.78
N VAL A 6 1.95 -5.80 2.24
CA VAL A 6 2.87 -5.01 3.07
C VAL A 6 2.46 -5.17 4.53
N THR A 7 3.41 -5.53 5.35
CA THR A 7 3.20 -5.71 6.77
C THR A 7 4.15 -4.80 7.53
N ALA A 8 3.61 -3.88 8.31
CA ALA A 8 4.39 -2.99 9.14
C ALA A 8 4.28 -3.40 10.62
N CYS A 9 5.44 -3.52 11.27
CA CYS A 9 5.55 -3.62 12.72
C CYS A 9 5.94 -2.24 13.25
N CYS A 10 4.96 -1.43 13.66
CA CYS A 10 5.20 -0.17 14.36
C CYS A 10 4.90 -0.34 15.85
N HIS A 11 5.81 0.14 16.69
CA HIS A 11 5.51 0.30 18.12
C HIS A 11 4.95 1.72 18.35
N ARG A 12 3.95 1.79 19.23
CA ARG A 12 3.13 2.98 19.48
C ARG A 12 3.93 4.05 20.22
N HIS A 13 4.54 4.99 19.50
CA HIS A 13 4.92 6.28 20.08
C HIS A 13 4.77 7.40 19.06
N ARG A 14 4.17 8.52 19.50
CA ARG A 14 4.03 9.79 18.76
C ARG A 14 5.36 10.52 18.52
N HIS A 15 6.49 9.85 18.70
CA HIS A 15 7.81 10.43 18.54
C HIS A 15 8.44 9.99 17.22
N MET A 16 9.14 10.90 16.60
CA MET A 16 9.85 10.81 15.34
C MET A 16 10.45 9.42 15.10
N LEU A 17 10.04 8.78 14.02
CA LEU A 17 10.65 7.55 13.51
C LEU A 17 12.11 7.81 13.17
N ILE A 18 13.02 7.22 13.94
CA ILE A 18 14.46 7.40 13.77
C ILE A 18 14.97 6.54 12.60
N ARG A 19 14.32 5.43 12.32
CA ARG A 19 14.69 4.51 11.23
C ARG A 19 13.50 3.74 10.67
N ALA A 20 13.48 3.56 9.35
CA ALA A 20 12.61 2.63 8.66
C ALA A 20 13.47 1.56 7.96
N SER A 21 13.12 0.29 8.13
CA SER A 21 13.77 -0.82 7.44
C SER A 21 12.74 -1.56 6.60
N VAL A 22 13.08 -1.82 5.32
CA VAL A 22 12.22 -2.55 4.40
C VAL A 22 12.87 -3.88 4.06
N ALA A 23 12.13 -4.98 4.25
CA ALA A 23 12.61 -6.32 3.98
C ALA A 23 11.63 -7.12 3.13
N SER A 24 12.15 -7.80 2.09
CA SER A 24 11.36 -8.75 1.31
C SER A 24 11.41 -10.12 1.95
N VAL A 25 10.25 -10.63 2.39
CA VAL A 25 10.16 -11.95 3.03
C VAL A 25 10.54 -13.07 2.06
N ALA A 26 10.15 -12.94 0.80
CA ALA A 26 10.43 -13.96 -0.22
C ALA A 26 11.92 -14.06 -0.59
N ALA A 27 12.71 -13.03 -0.28
CA ALA A 27 14.15 -13.00 -0.55
C ALA A 27 15.00 -13.53 0.61
N LEU A 28 14.39 -13.83 1.76
CA LEU A 28 15.10 -14.38 2.91
C LEU A 28 15.26 -15.88 2.73
N THR A 29 16.49 -16.32 2.51
CA THR A 29 16.81 -17.75 2.34
C THR A 29 17.43 -18.31 3.61
N PRO A 30 16.93 -19.41 4.16
CA PRO A 30 17.55 -20.09 5.29
C PRO A 30 18.94 -20.63 4.93
N GLN A 31 19.90 -20.57 5.86
CA GLN A 31 21.27 -21.05 5.61
C GLN A 31 21.29 -22.52 5.19
N ALA A 32 20.46 -23.35 5.82
CA ALA A 32 20.36 -24.76 5.47
C ALA A 32 19.79 -25.02 4.06
N GLU A 33 19.15 -24.05 3.43
CA GLU A 33 18.70 -24.11 2.03
C GLU A 33 19.82 -23.70 1.08
N ILE A 34 20.72 -22.79 1.53
CA ILE A 34 21.90 -22.37 0.76
C ILE A 34 22.95 -23.49 0.74
N GLU A 35 23.12 -24.18 1.86
CA GLU A 35 24.14 -25.26 2.02
C GLU A 35 23.62 -26.64 1.54
N GLY A 36 22.32 -26.78 1.21
CA GLY A 36 21.70 -28.02 0.76
C GLY A 36 21.82 -28.22 -0.75
N ASP A 37 21.67 -29.46 -1.19
CA ASP A 37 21.65 -29.81 -2.61
C ASP A 37 20.35 -29.36 -3.30
N MET A 38 20.44 -29.06 -4.60
CA MET A 38 19.28 -28.72 -5.43
C MET A 38 18.33 -29.93 -5.50
N GLY A 39 17.11 -29.76 -4.96
CA GLY A 39 16.08 -30.80 -4.92
C GLY A 39 15.76 -31.30 -3.52
N ASP A 40 16.50 -30.93 -2.50
CA ASP A 40 16.19 -31.23 -1.10
C ASP A 40 14.89 -30.54 -0.67
N ALA A 41 13.81 -31.31 -0.54
CA ALA A 41 12.52 -30.80 -0.09
C ALA A 41 12.50 -30.60 1.42
N ARG A 42 12.91 -29.41 1.89
CA ARG A 42 12.89 -29.07 3.33
C ARG A 42 11.66 -28.25 3.69
N VAL A 43 10.56 -28.93 3.97
CA VAL A 43 9.28 -28.30 4.28
C VAL A 43 9.36 -27.44 5.56
N GLY A 44 8.90 -26.19 5.47
CA GLY A 44 8.70 -25.32 6.63
C GLY A 44 9.93 -24.58 7.16
N LEU A 45 11.12 -24.68 6.54
CA LEU A 45 12.33 -23.98 6.98
C LEU A 45 12.12 -22.47 6.99
N HIS A 46 11.55 -21.91 5.94
CA HIS A 46 11.28 -20.48 5.83
C HIS A 46 10.30 -19.97 6.92
N ALA A 47 9.29 -20.78 7.28
CA ALA A 47 8.38 -20.44 8.37
C ALA A 47 9.06 -20.46 9.75
N ARG A 48 9.99 -21.41 9.97
CA ARG A 48 10.82 -21.48 11.19
C ARG A 48 11.77 -20.29 11.29
N LEU A 49 12.45 -19.95 10.18
CA LEU A 49 13.31 -18.77 10.08
C LEU A 49 12.55 -17.50 10.46
N MET A 50 11.39 -17.26 9.86
CA MET A 50 10.56 -16.09 10.14
C MET A 50 10.09 -16.03 11.60
N SER A 51 9.70 -17.18 12.17
CA SER A 51 9.27 -17.25 13.56
C SER A 51 10.39 -16.92 14.55
N GLN A 52 11.61 -17.38 14.27
CA GLN A 52 12.79 -17.09 15.08
C GLN A 52 13.25 -15.64 14.92
N ALA A 53 13.31 -15.15 13.66
CA ALA A 53 13.71 -13.79 13.36
C ALA A 53 12.78 -12.77 14.02
N LEU A 54 11.46 -12.95 13.91
CA LEU A 54 10.48 -12.03 14.49
C LEU A 54 10.54 -11.99 16.02
N ARG A 55 10.79 -13.13 16.70
CA ARG A 55 11.00 -13.15 18.16
C ARG A 55 12.19 -12.31 18.57
N LYS A 56 13.33 -12.41 17.86
CA LYS A 56 14.53 -11.62 18.13
C LYS A 56 14.33 -10.14 17.79
N LEU A 57 13.76 -9.86 16.60
CA LEU A 57 13.56 -8.50 16.10
C LEU A 57 12.59 -7.68 16.95
N THR A 58 11.51 -8.29 17.47
CA THR A 58 10.49 -7.57 18.25
C THR A 58 11.10 -6.86 19.46
N GLY A 59 12.00 -7.53 20.20
CA GLY A 59 12.68 -6.92 21.35
C GLY A 59 13.59 -5.75 20.96
N THR A 60 14.28 -5.84 19.82
CA THR A 60 15.15 -4.77 19.31
C THR A 60 14.34 -3.60 18.76
N ILE A 61 13.31 -3.88 17.96
CA ILE A 61 12.42 -2.87 17.36
C ILE A 61 11.75 -2.03 18.45
N SER A 62 11.28 -2.69 19.53
CA SER A 62 10.64 -2.02 20.67
C SER A 62 11.58 -1.01 21.37
N LYS A 63 12.89 -1.31 21.42
CA LYS A 63 13.88 -0.46 22.09
C LYS A 63 14.41 0.68 21.21
N THR A 64 14.38 0.52 19.90
CA THR A 64 15.06 1.42 18.94
C THR A 64 14.13 2.40 18.24
N ASN A 65 12.84 2.45 18.57
CA ASN A 65 11.82 3.27 17.89
C ASN A 65 11.88 3.15 16.36
N CYS A 66 12.11 1.92 15.88
CA CYS A 66 12.26 1.62 14.45
C CYS A 66 10.94 1.10 13.89
N CYS A 67 10.58 1.51 12.68
CA CYS A 67 9.51 0.91 11.89
C CYS A 67 10.11 -0.11 10.93
N VAL A 68 9.63 -1.35 10.97
CA VAL A 68 10.04 -2.39 10.02
C VAL A 68 8.89 -2.74 9.11
N ILE A 69 9.12 -2.63 7.80
CA ILE A 69 8.15 -2.92 6.76
C ILE A 69 8.57 -4.22 6.06
N PHE A 70 7.70 -5.24 6.16
CA PHE A 70 7.88 -6.49 5.44
C PHE A 70 7.04 -6.50 4.17
N ILE A 71 7.66 -6.74 3.03
CA ILE A 71 6.99 -6.91 1.74
C ILE A 71 6.90 -8.42 1.47
N ASN A 72 5.67 -8.91 1.25
CA ASN A 72 5.43 -10.33 0.98
C ASN A 72 4.69 -10.52 -0.34
N GLN A 73 4.86 -11.70 -0.93
CA GLN A 73 4.12 -12.13 -2.12
C GLN A 73 2.97 -13.03 -1.70
N LEU A 74 1.85 -12.90 -2.40
CA LEU A 74 0.74 -13.84 -2.31
C LEU A 74 1.02 -15.03 -3.22
N ARG A 75 0.80 -16.22 -2.70
CA ARG A 75 0.86 -17.51 -3.40
C ARG A 75 -0.50 -18.18 -3.29
N GLU A 76 -0.84 -18.99 -4.26
CA GLU A 76 -2.06 -19.80 -4.22
C GLU A 76 -1.70 -21.22 -3.77
N LYS A 77 -2.46 -21.76 -2.83
CA LYS A 77 -2.38 -23.16 -2.44
C LYS A 77 -3.15 -24.01 -3.45
N ILE A 78 -2.47 -24.98 -4.01
CA ILE A 78 -3.08 -25.96 -4.92
C ILE A 78 -3.98 -26.90 -4.10
N GLY A 79 -5.18 -27.21 -4.62
CA GLY A 79 -6.10 -28.19 -3.99
C GLY A 79 -7.07 -27.63 -2.94
N VAL A 80 -7.14 -26.32 -2.76
CA VAL A 80 -8.16 -25.69 -1.89
C VAL A 80 -9.43 -25.45 -2.70
N MET A 81 -10.44 -26.33 -2.54
CA MET A 81 -11.73 -26.21 -3.23
C MET A 81 -12.67 -25.20 -2.55
N PHE A 82 -12.53 -24.96 -1.25
CA PHE A 82 -13.38 -24.07 -0.46
C PHE A 82 -12.53 -23.08 0.36
N GLY A 83 -12.95 -21.83 0.44
CA GLY A 83 -12.28 -20.77 1.18
C GLY A 83 -11.28 -19.98 0.34
N ASN A 84 -10.42 -19.18 1.00
CA ASN A 84 -9.41 -18.36 0.30
C ASN A 84 -8.12 -19.17 0.08
N PRO A 85 -7.75 -19.49 -1.16
CA PRO A 85 -6.53 -20.23 -1.46
C PRO A 85 -5.26 -19.39 -1.29
N GLU A 86 -5.39 -18.07 -1.15
CA GLU A 86 -4.24 -17.17 -1.05
C GLU A 86 -3.48 -17.34 0.27
N THR A 87 -2.19 -17.53 0.16
CA THR A 87 -1.27 -17.63 1.30
C THR A 87 -0.04 -16.76 1.10
N THR A 88 0.63 -16.40 2.20
CA THR A 88 1.88 -15.66 2.17
C THR A 88 3.06 -16.58 2.43
N THR A 89 4.23 -16.27 1.85
CA THR A 89 5.48 -16.97 2.16
C THR A 89 5.91 -16.67 3.61
N GLY A 90 6.70 -17.56 4.23
CA GLY A 90 7.18 -17.36 5.59
C GLY A 90 6.22 -17.77 6.71
N GLY A 91 5.14 -18.49 6.39
CA GLY A 91 4.18 -19.02 7.35
C GLY A 91 3.27 -17.93 7.97
N ASN A 92 2.72 -18.24 9.15
CA ASN A 92 1.73 -17.36 9.80
C ASN A 92 2.31 -16.37 10.80
N ALA A 93 3.61 -16.45 11.14
CA ALA A 93 4.21 -15.63 12.21
C ALA A 93 4.00 -14.12 11.99
N LEU A 94 4.25 -13.61 10.76
CA LEU A 94 4.03 -12.22 10.42
C LEU A 94 2.60 -11.73 10.66
N LYS A 95 1.60 -12.58 10.47
CA LYS A 95 0.19 -12.24 10.69
C LYS A 95 -0.09 -11.89 12.15
N PHE A 96 0.61 -12.55 13.09
CA PHE A 96 0.48 -12.31 14.53
C PHE A 96 1.30 -11.11 14.99
N TYR A 97 2.58 -11.03 14.58
CA TYR A 97 3.50 -9.97 15.01
C TYR A 97 3.18 -8.59 14.44
N SER A 98 2.57 -8.52 13.26
CA SER A 98 2.25 -7.25 12.60
C SER A 98 1.26 -6.39 13.38
N SER A 99 1.56 -5.09 13.48
CA SER A 99 0.62 -4.06 13.96
C SER A 99 -0.33 -3.63 12.86
N VAL A 100 0.17 -3.42 11.65
CA VAL A 100 -0.60 -3.06 10.46
C VAL A 100 -0.34 -4.08 9.36
N ARG A 101 -1.37 -4.46 8.61
CA ARG A 101 -1.27 -5.32 7.43
C ARG A 101 -2.10 -4.75 6.30
N LEU A 102 -1.44 -4.50 5.18
CA LEU A 102 -2.02 -3.94 3.97
C LEU A 102 -2.03 -4.99 2.87
N ASP A 103 -3.16 -5.14 2.19
CA ASP A 103 -3.29 -5.93 0.97
C ASP A 103 -3.32 -4.97 -0.22
N ILE A 104 -2.32 -5.09 -1.10
CA ILE A 104 -2.11 -4.18 -2.23
C ILE A 104 -2.37 -4.96 -3.52
N ARG A 105 -3.35 -4.49 -4.29
CA ARG A 105 -3.74 -5.11 -5.56
C ARG A 105 -3.82 -4.11 -6.68
N ARG A 106 -3.41 -4.52 -7.88
CA ARG A 106 -3.73 -3.80 -9.10
C ARG A 106 -5.20 -4.00 -9.43
N SER A 107 -5.91 -2.92 -9.71
CA SER A 107 -7.31 -2.93 -10.16
C SER A 107 -7.37 -2.90 -11.67
N THR A 108 -7.07 -1.75 -12.27
CA THR A 108 -7.14 -1.53 -13.72
C THR A 108 -5.84 -0.94 -14.26
N GLN A 109 -5.59 -1.13 -15.55
CA GLN A 109 -4.49 -0.48 -16.26
C GLN A 109 -4.94 0.91 -16.72
N ILE A 110 -4.06 1.89 -16.57
CA ILE A 110 -4.22 3.24 -17.12
C ILE A 110 -3.53 3.25 -18.47
N LYS A 111 -4.29 3.51 -19.52
CA LYS A 111 -3.81 3.52 -20.90
C LYS A 111 -4.02 4.90 -21.51
N ASP A 112 -3.09 5.26 -22.37
CA ASP A 112 -3.22 6.37 -23.32
C ASP A 112 -3.12 5.77 -24.72
N GLY A 113 -4.27 5.65 -25.41
CA GLY A 113 -4.39 4.83 -26.61
C GLY A 113 -4.02 3.37 -26.32
N ASP A 114 -3.06 2.81 -27.06
CA ASP A 114 -2.55 1.45 -26.87
C ASP A 114 -1.42 1.37 -25.83
N ARG A 115 -0.88 2.51 -25.39
CA ARG A 115 0.26 2.55 -24.46
C ARG A 115 -0.21 2.48 -23.01
N VAL A 116 0.36 1.53 -22.25
CA VAL A 116 0.08 1.42 -20.82
C VAL A 116 0.97 2.41 -20.07
N MET A 117 0.36 3.42 -19.45
CA MET A 117 1.04 4.49 -18.71
C MET A 117 1.16 4.23 -17.21
N GLY A 118 0.28 3.39 -16.66
CA GLY A 118 0.28 3.11 -15.23
C GLY A 118 -0.78 2.10 -14.82
N ASN A 119 -0.99 1.98 -13.51
CA ASN A 119 -2.00 1.11 -12.94
C ASN A 119 -2.76 1.83 -11.83
N ARG A 120 -4.08 1.67 -11.79
CA ARG A 120 -4.87 1.96 -10.61
C ARG A 120 -4.63 0.87 -9.58
N THR A 121 -4.27 1.28 -8.38
CA THR A 121 -3.91 0.39 -7.29
C THR A 121 -4.90 0.57 -6.15
N ARG A 122 -5.33 -0.56 -5.58
CA ARG A 122 -6.21 -0.62 -4.44
C ARG A 122 -5.48 -1.21 -3.23
N VAL A 123 -5.51 -0.49 -2.12
CA VAL A 123 -4.90 -0.88 -0.84
C VAL A 123 -6.01 -1.09 0.19
N LYS A 124 -6.12 -2.30 0.72
CA LYS A 124 -7.04 -2.62 1.80
C LYS A 124 -6.28 -2.82 3.10
N VAL A 125 -6.70 -2.13 4.15
CA VAL A 125 -6.20 -2.33 5.51
C VAL A 125 -6.84 -3.58 6.10
N VAL A 126 -6.13 -4.72 6.07
CA VAL A 126 -6.66 -6.01 6.55
C VAL A 126 -6.56 -6.15 8.06
N LYS A 127 -5.55 -5.52 8.67
CA LYS A 127 -5.33 -5.50 10.11
C LYS A 127 -4.73 -4.17 10.52
N ASN A 128 -5.24 -3.59 11.58
CA ASN A 128 -4.69 -2.40 12.19
C ASN A 128 -4.90 -2.45 13.71
N LYS A 129 -3.83 -2.31 14.49
CA LYS A 129 -3.86 -2.27 15.96
C LYS A 129 -3.84 -0.85 16.52
N VAL A 130 -3.61 0.16 15.67
CA VAL A 130 -3.41 1.56 16.09
C VAL A 130 -4.54 2.48 15.64
N ALA A 131 -5.41 2.03 14.71
CA ALA A 131 -6.56 2.76 14.21
C ALA A 131 -7.63 1.77 13.69
N PRO A 132 -8.85 2.19 13.34
CA PRO A 132 -9.89 1.33 12.78
C PRO A 132 -9.40 0.60 11.50
N PRO A 133 -9.52 -0.73 11.43
CA PRO A 133 -9.14 -1.52 10.26
C PRO A 133 -10.19 -1.45 9.14
N PHE A 134 -9.95 -2.17 8.05
CA PHE A 134 -10.84 -2.37 6.91
C PHE A 134 -11.08 -1.16 6.01
N ARG A 135 -10.34 -0.07 6.21
CA ARG A 135 -10.35 1.08 5.29
C ARG A 135 -9.75 0.67 3.94
N LEU A 136 -10.23 1.32 2.89
CA LEU A 136 -9.81 1.14 1.52
C LEU A 136 -9.25 2.45 0.98
N ALA A 137 -8.11 2.39 0.31
CA ALA A 137 -7.55 3.51 -0.44
C ALA A 137 -7.31 3.07 -1.89
N GLU A 138 -7.63 3.94 -2.85
CA GLU A 138 -7.37 3.73 -4.27
C GLU A 138 -6.62 4.93 -4.84
N PHE A 139 -5.57 4.66 -5.59
CA PHE A 139 -4.75 5.68 -6.24
C PHE A 139 -4.07 5.15 -7.50
N ASP A 140 -3.62 6.08 -8.34
CA ASP A 140 -2.93 5.76 -9.57
C ASP A 140 -1.42 5.71 -9.35
N ILE A 141 -0.76 4.66 -9.87
CA ILE A 141 0.70 4.57 -9.95
C ILE A 141 1.10 4.71 -11.42
N MET A 142 1.75 5.81 -11.76
CA MET A 142 2.26 6.09 -13.09
C MET A 142 3.67 5.54 -13.25
N TYR A 143 3.98 4.92 -14.38
CA TYR A 143 5.31 4.36 -14.63
C TYR A 143 6.36 5.49 -14.74
N GLY A 144 7.46 5.32 -14.04
CA GLY A 144 8.56 6.30 -13.98
C GLY A 144 8.31 7.53 -13.10
N GLN A 145 7.05 7.79 -12.69
CA GLN A 145 6.69 8.95 -11.86
C GLN A 145 6.25 8.56 -10.44
N GLY A 146 5.71 7.33 -10.26
CA GLY A 146 5.19 6.89 -8.98
C GLY A 146 3.72 7.22 -8.76
N ILE A 147 3.33 7.53 -7.51
CA ILE A 147 1.94 7.83 -7.16
C ILE A 147 1.54 9.19 -7.74
N SER A 148 0.41 9.23 -8.46
CA SER A 148 -0.14 10.44 -9.05
C SER A 148 -0.86 11.30 -8.01
N LYS A 149 -0.18 12.27 -7.42
CA LYS A 149 -0.76 13.20 -6.43
C LYS A 149 -1.93 13.99 -7.03
N ALA A 150 -1.80 14.49 -8.26
CA ALA A 150 -2.88 15.22 -8.93
C ALA A 150 -4.14 14.36 -9.14
N GLY A 151 -3.96 13.08 -9.47
CA GLY A 151 -5.09 12.14 -9.59
C GLY A 151 -5.80 11.89 -8.26
N GLU A 152 -5.03 11.79 -7.17
CA GLU A 152 -5.56 11.61 -5.81
C GLU A 152 -6.34 12.84 -5.34
N LEU A 153 -5.82 14.05 -5.60
CA LEU A 153 -6.53 15.31 -5.27
C LEU A 153 -7.88 15.40 -5.96
N ILE A 154 -7.99 14.97 -7.21
CA ILE A 154 -9.28 14.95 -7.93
C ILE A 154 -10.24 13.95 -7.28
N ASP A 155 -9.79 12.73 -7.03
CA ASP A 155 -10.64 11.67 -6.48
C ASP A 155 -11.12 12.01 -5.06
N LEU A 156 -10.24 12.50 -4.20
CA LEU A 156 -10.59 12.95 -2.85
C LEU A 156 -11.40 14.24 -2.86
N GLY A 157 -11.08 15.18 -3.75
CA GLY A 157 -11.84 16.43 -3.89
C GLY A 157 -13.30 16.19 -4.27
N VAL A 158 -13.55 15.23 -5.18
CA VAL A 158 -14.91 14.82 -5.53
C VAL A 158 -15.59 14.05 -4.40
N LEU A 159 -14.85 13.17 -3.72
CA LEU A 159 -15.39 12.37 -2.59
C LEU A 159 -15.87 13.24 -1.42
N HIS A 160 -15.22 14.36 -1.19
CA HIS A 160 -15.50 15.29 -0.08
C HIS A 160 -16.26 16.55 -0.54
N ASP A 161 -16.85 16.55 -1.73
CA ASP A 161 -17.64 17.65 -2.30
C ASP A 161 -16.89 19.01 -2.39
N ILE A 162 -15.54 18.97 -2.41
CA ILE A 162 -14.69 20.15 -2.65
C ILE A 162 -14.63 20.46 -4.14
N LEU A 163 -14.59 19.40 -4.96
CA LEU A 163 -14.71 19.48 -6.40
C LEU A 163 -16.06 18.94 -6.84
N THR A 164 -16.77 19.70 -7.65
CA THR A 164 -18.05 19.26 -8.22
C THR A 164 -17.79 18.57 -9.56
N LYS A 165 -18.34 17.36 -9.72
CA LYS A 165 -18.33 16.63 -10.98
C LYS A 165 -19.70 16.59 -11.60
N SER A 166 -19.86 17.20 -12.78
CA SER A 166 -21.10 17.16 -13.56
C SER A 166 -20.84 16.49 -14.91
N GLY A 167 -21.23 15.21 -15.05
CA GLY A 167 -20.89 14.39 -16.19
C GLY A 167 -19.38 14.21 -16.34
N SER A 168 -18.80 14.72 -17.44
CA SER A 168 -17.35 14.72 -17.68
C SER A 168 -16.65 15.99 -17.21
N TRP A 169 -17.38 17.01 -16.74
CA TRP A 169 -16.84 18.30 -16.32
C TRP A 169 -16.53 18.33 -14.82
N PHE A 170 -15.42 18.96 -14.50
CA PHE A 170 -14.99 19.22 -13.12
C PHE A 170 -14.99 20.73 -12.87
N SER A 171 -15.47 21.13 -11.70
CA SER A 171 -15.52 22.54 -11.27
C SER A 171 -15.04 22.65 -9.84
N TYR A 172 -14.46 23.80 -9.52
CA TYR A 172 -14.05 24.18 -8.16
C TYR A 172 -14.72 25.52 -7.83
N GLY A 173 -15.68 25.49 -6.92
CA GLY A 173 -16.60 26.61 -6.72
C GLY A 173 -17.30 26.95 -8.04
N ASP A 174 -17.21 28.24 -8.46
CA ASP A 174 -17.80 28.72 -9.71
C ASP A 174 -16.89 28.57 -10.93
N THR A 175 -15.64 28.12 -10.72
CA THR A 175 -14.64 28.01 -11.77
C THR A 175 -14.65 26.62 -12.39
N ARG A 176 -14.81 26.53 -13.72
CA ARG A 176 -14.65 25.26 -14.45
C ARG A 176 -13.18 24.93 -14.63
N LEU A 177 -12.76 23.74 -14.16
CA LEU A 177 -11.39 23.25 -14.26
C LEU A 177 -11.09 22.60 -15.61
N GLY A 178 -12.05 21.86 -16.16
CA GLY A 178 -11.87 21.17 -17.44
C GLY A 178 -12.78 19.99 -17.64
N GLN A 179 -12.74 19.44 -18.86
CA GLN A 179 -13.46 18.23 -19.25
C GLN A 179 -12.52 17.03 -19.19
N GLY A 180 -12.91 16.01 -18.43
CA GLY A 180 -12.11 14.80 -18.28
C GLY A 180 -11.07 14.88 -17.15
N ARG A 181 -10.81 13.71 -16.55
CA ARG A 181 -9.90 13.58 -15.40
C ARG A 181 -8.45 13.94 -15.76
N ASP A 182 -8.02 13.58 -16.97
CA ASP A 182 -6.63 13.80 -17.39
C ASP A 182 -6.34 15.27 -17.69
N THR A 183 -7.31 16.01 -18.21
CA THR A 183 -7.20 17.47 -18.38
C THR A 183 -7.06 18.18 -17.05
N VAL A 184 -7.85 17.76 -16.04
CA VAL A 184 -7.76 18.36 -14.68
C VAL A 184 -6.47 17.94 -13.97
N LYS A 185 -5.95 16.71 -14.20
CA LYS A 185 -4.62 16.32 -13.71
C LYS A 185 -3.53 17.24 -14.24
N GLN A 186 -3.56 17.51 -15.56
CA GLN A 186 -2.59 18.40 -16.19
C GLN A 186 -2.71 19.83 -15.62
N LEU A 187 -3.93 20.32 -15.45
CA LEU A 187 -4.17 21.62 -14.83
C LEU A 187 -3.55 21.73 -13.44
N PHE A 188 -3.66 20.69 -12.59
CA PHE A 188 -3.03 20.70 -11.26
C PHE A 188 -1.52 20.57 -11.29
N ILE A 189 -0.96 19.97 -12.34
CA ILE A 189 0.51 19.94 -12.54
C ILE A 189 1.01 21.31 -12.98
N ASP A 190 0.27 21.99 -13.86
CA ASP A 190 0.64 23.30 -14.41
C ASP A 190 0.39 24.43 -13.40
N ASN A 191 -0.55 24.25 -12.46
CA ASN A 191 -0.92 25.25 -11.44
C ASN A 191 -0.78 24.64 -10.02
N PRO A 192 0.45 24.61 -9.47
CA PRO A 192 0.70 24.03 -8.16
C PRO A 192 -0.01 24.78 -7.00
N GLU A 193 -0.21 26.09 -7.14
CA GLU A 193 -0.92 26.90 -6.13
C GLU A 193 -2.37 26.42 -5.96
N LEU A 194 -3.07 26.18 -7.05
CA LEU A 194 -4.43 25.64 -7.03
C LEU A 194 -4.46 24.21 -6.42
N ALA A 195 -3.47 23.38 -6.75
CA ALA A 195 -3.36 22.05 -6.20
C ALA A 195 -3.13 22.07 -4.68
N GLU A 196 -2.30 23.00 -4.18
CA GLU A 196 -2.03 23.18 -2.74
C GLU A 196 -3.28 23.70 -2.01
N GLU A 197 -4.03 24.61 -2.59
CA GLU A 197 -5.29 25.10 -2.00
C GLU A 197 -6.33 23.97 -1.84
N VAL A 198 -6.52 23.16 -2.90
CA VAL A 198 -7.43 22.01 -2.86
C VAL A 198 -6.94 20.99 -1.85
N GLU A 199 -5.63 20.71 -1.79
CA GLU A 199 -5.04 19.79 -0.80
C GLU A 199 -5.28 20.27 0.62
N ALA A 200 -5.10 21.57 0.89
CA ALA A 200 -5.33 22.14 2.21
C ALA A 200 -6.80 21.98 2.66
N LYS A 201 -7.75 22.21 1.74
CA LYS A 201 -9.19 22.00 2.03
C LYS A 201 -9.50 20.53 2.30
N ILE A 202 -8.95 19.61 1.50
CA ILE A 202 -9.13 18.16 1.72
C ILE A 202 -8.59 17.77 3.11
N LYS A 203 -7.38 18.23 3.46
CA LYS A 203 -6.79 17.95 4.78
C LYS A 203 -7.63 18.50 5.93
N ALA A 204 -8.19 19.71 5.78
CA ALA A 204 -9.05 20.30 6.79
C ALA A 204 -10.33 19.46 7.02
N VAL A 205 -10.97 18.99 5.94
CA VAL A 205 -12.16 18.13 6.04
C VAL A 205 -11.83 16.78 6.68
N LEU A 206 -10.70 16.18 6.30
CA LEU A 206 -10.26 14.90 6.89
C LEU A 206 -9.93 15.04 8.38
N ALA A 207 -9.29 16.14 8.79
CA ALA A 207 -8.98 16.41 10.19
C ALA A 207 -10.23 16.68 11.04
N ALA A 208 -11.30 17.23 10.45
CA ALA A 208 -12.58 17.46 11.14
C ALA A 208 -13.40 16.16 11.28
N ALA A 209 -13.10 15.12 10.50
CA ALA A 209 -13.80 13.83 10.50
C ALA A 209 -13.14 12.78 11.43
N GLU A 210 -12.00 13.07 12.04
CA GLU A 210 -11.30 12.24 13.05
C GLU A 210 -11.74 12.62 14.47
#